data_21433d421922de1159847f513159ba7b
#
_entry.id   21433d421922de1159847f513159ba7b
#
_cell.length_a   1.000
_cell.length_b   1.000
_cell.length_c   1.000
_cell.angle_alpha   90.00
_cell.angle_beta   90.00
_cell.angle_gamma   90.00
#
_symmetry.space_group_name_H-M   'P 1'
#
loop_
_entity.id
_entity.type
_entity.pdbx_description
1 polymer ?
#
loop_
_entity_poly.entity_id
_entity_poly.type
_entity_poly.pdbx_seq_one_letter_code
_entity_poly.pdbx_strand_id
1 'polypeptide(L)'
;MGGAGDLNLIYAAVRLCGARRAVETGVAHGWSSLAILAALAENGGGGLASVDMPYPKMHNEPFVGIVVPSGLRENWTLIRLPDRNGLKQAITRFEGSIDFAHYDSDKSYYGRKFAYPLIWQALAPGGVFISDDIQDNMRFAEFVAEKDISFAVTECAGRCVGICRNS
;
A
#
# COMPACT_ATOMS: atom_id res chain seq x y z
N MET A 1 11.32 7.97 10.67
CA MET A 1 10.10 7.38 10.11
C MET A 1 9.62 8.29 8.99
N GLY A 2 9.10 7.75 7.90
CA GLY A 2 8.75 8.52 6.69
C GLY A 2 7.62 9.53 6.89
N GLY A 3 7.40 10.40 5.88
CA GLY A 3 6.27 11.33 5.83
C GLY A 3 4.92 10.65 5.65
N ALA A 4 3.85 11.45 5.58
CA ALA A 4 2.49 10.92 5.52
C ALA A 4 2.06 10.39 4.14
N GLY A 5 2.85 10.64 3.09
CA GLY A 5 2.44 10.38 1.70
C GLY A 5 1.31 11.30 1.21
N ASP A 6 0.74 11.02 0.07
CA ASP A 6 -0.43 11.73 -0.45
C ASP A 6 -1.73 11.10 0.09
N LEU A 7 -2.12 11.49 1.29
CA LEU A 7 -3.30 10.94 1.97
C LEU A 7 -4.60 11.19 1.21
N ASN A 8 -4.72 12.34 0.55
CA ASN A 8 -5.92 12.66 -0.22
C ASN A 8 -6.06 11.75 -1.44
N LEU A 9 -4.95 11.50 -2.14
CA LEU A 9 -4.91 10.57 -3.26
C LEU A 9 -5.26 9.15 -2.82
N ILE A 10 -4.62 8.66 -1.74
CA ILE A 10 -4.85 7.32 -1.19
C ILE A 10 -6.33 7.16 -0.81
N TYR A 11 -6.86 8.09 -0.02
CA TYR A 11 -8.27 8.07 0.38
C TYR A 11 -9.22 8.09 -0.83
N ALA A 12 -9.02 9.02 -1.77
CA ALA A 12 -9.85 9.14 -2.96
C ALA A 12 -9.80 7.87 -3.83
N ALA A 13 -8.62 7.28 -4.02
CA ALA A 13 -8.47 6.06 -4.81
C ALA A 13 -9.23 4.88 -4.20
N VAL A 14 -9.12 4.66 -2.88
CA VAL A 14 -9.87 3.63 -2.16
C VAL A 14 -11.39 3.84 -2.28
N ARG A 15 -11.84 5.11 -2.19
CA ARG A 15 -13.27 5.45 -2.34
C ARG A 15 -13.77 5.21 -3.76
N LEU A 16 -13.03 5.70 -4.76
CA LEU A 16 -13.45 5.65 -6.17
C LEU A 16 -13.45 4.23 -6.75
N CYS A 17 -12.52 3.36 -6.33
CA CYS A 17 -12.56 1.95 -6.75
C CYS A 17 -13.51 1.10 -5.89
N GLY A 18 -14.17 1.67 -4.87
CA GLY A 18 -15.09 0.94 -4.00
C GLY A 18 -14.42 -0.19 -3.22
N ALA A 19 -13.13 -0.04 -2.89
CA ALA A 19 -12.33 -1.11 -2.29
C ALA A 19 -12.94 -1.64 -1.00
N ARG A 20 -12.78 -2.94 -0.79
CA ARG A 20 -13.12 -3.69 0.43
C ARG A 20 -11.92 -4.47 0.96
N ARG A 21 -10.96 -4.78 0.12
CA ARG A 21 -9.78 -5.59 0.40
C ARG A 21 -8.55 -4.78 0.02
N ALA A 22 -7.87 -4.25 1.02
CA ALA A 22 -6.71 -3.40 0.83
C ALA A 22 -5.44 -4.04 1.40
N VAL A 23 -4.33 -3.88 0.69
CA VAL A 23 -2.99 -4.26 1.15
C VAL A 23 -2.09 -3.04 1.14
N GLU A 24 -1.26 -2.90 2.17
CA GLU A 24 -0.29 -1.84 2.31
C GLU A 24 1.07 -2.41 2.70
N THR A 25 2.16 -1.82 2.19
CA THR A 25 3.51 -2.06 2.69
C THR A 25 4.15 -0.76 3.13
N GLY A 26 4.76 -0.77 4.33
CA GLY A 26 5.26 0.43 5.00
C GLY A 26 4.15 1.16 5.74
N VAL A 27 4.19 1.13 7.06
CA VAL A 27 3.15 1.72 7.93
C VAL A 27 3.66 2.96 8.64
N ALA A 28 4.89 2.92 9.14
CA ALA A 28 5.45 3.98 9.98
C ALA A 28 4.47 4.40 11.10
N HIS A 29 4.07 5.66 11.18
CA HIS A 29 3.09 6.11 12.19
C HIS A 29 1.63 5.73 11.84
N GLY A 30 1.35 5.28 10.60
CA GLY A 30 0.03 4.80 10.17
C GLY A 30 -0.87 5.85 9.53
N TRP A 31 -0.33 6.91 8.97
CA TRP A 31 -1.13 7.93 8.29
C TRP A 31 -1.83 7.40 7.04
N SER A 32 -1.11 6.68 6.18
CA SER A 32 -1.68 6.00 5.01
C SER A 32 -2.66 4.91 5.43
N SER A 33 -2.32 4.12 6.46
CA SER A 33 -3.23 3.12 7.02
C SER A 33 -4.55 3.76 7.51
N LEU A 34 -4.47 4.93 8.18
CA LEU A 34 -5.65 5.68 8.62
C LEU A 34 -6.51 6.12 7.42
N ALA A 35 -5.89 6.68 6.38
CA ALA A 35 -6.61 7.12 5.19
C ALA A 35 -7.33 5.95 4.49
N ILE A 36 -6.64 4.81 4.35
CA ILE A 36 -7.22 3.58 3.76
C ILE A 36 -8.39 3.08 4.62
N LEU A 37 -8.19 2.92 5.92
CA LEU A 37 -9.21 2.39 6.83
C LEU A 37 -10.45 3.29 6.91
N ALA A 38 -10.27 4.61 6.94
CA ALA A 38 -11.38 5.56 6.90
C ALA A 38 -12.18 5.42 5.59
N ALA A 39 -11.50 5.33 4.45
CA ALA A 39 -12.14 5.15 3.17
C ALA A 39 -12.88 3.80 3.06
N LEU A 40 -12.29 2.71 3.57
CA LEU A 40 -12.94 1.39 3.64
C LEU A 40 -14.21 1.44 4.49
N ALA A 41 -14.18 2.11 5.65
CA ALA A 41 -15.35 2.28 6.51
C ALA A 41 -16.49 2.99 5.77
N GLU A 42 -16.19 4.07 5.04
CA GLU A 42 -17.17 4.79 4.24
C GLU A 42 -17.66 4.03 2.99
N ASN A 43 -16.90 3.05 2.51
CA ASN A 43 -17.35 2.11 1.49
C ASN A 43 -18.35 1.06 2.06
N GLY A 44 -18.69 1.14 3.34
CA GLY A 44 -19.55 0.19 4.04
C GLY A 44 -18.80 -1.00 4.64
N GLY A 45 -17.52 -0.83 4.96
CA GLY A 45 -16.65 -1.82 5.59
C GLY A 45 -15.64 -2.45 4.62
N GLY A 46 -14.79 -3.27 5.17
CA GLY A 46 -13.68 -3.93 4.46
C GLY A 46 -12.51 -4.16 5.42
N GLY A 47 -11.42 -4.68 4.91
CA GLY A 47 -10.22 -4.96 5.69
C GLY A 47 -8.94 -4.40 5.05
N LEU A 48 -8.01 -3.98 5.91
CA LEU A 48 -6.65 -3.62 5.54
C LEU A 48 -5.66 -4.63 6.13
N ALA A 49 -4.77 -5.17 5.31
CA ALA A 49 -3.61 -5.92 5.75
C ALA A 49 -2.34 -5.13 5.42
N SER A 50 -1.66 -4.64 6.45
CA SER A 50 -0.44 -3.85 6.31
C SER A 50 0.79 -4.66 6.70
N VAL A 51 1.83 -4.56 5.90
CA VAL A 51 3.14 -5.16 6.15
C VAL A 51 4.12 -4.07 6.56
N ASP A 52 4.78 -4.25 7.67
CA ASP A 52 5.81 -3.32 8.15
C ASP A 52 6.98 -4.09 8.75
N MET A 53 8.17 -3.83 8.25
CA MET A 53 9.37 -4.50 8.70
C MET A 53 9.75 -4.07 10.12
N PRO A 54 9.98 -5.00 11.05
CA PRO A 54 10.49 -4.64 12.37
C PRO A 54 11.93 -4.12 12.27
N TYR A 55 12.21 -3.07 13.05
CA TYR A 55 13.55 -2.51 13.23
C TYR A 55 14.00 -2.66 14.70
N PRO A 56 14.49 -3.85 15.10
CA PRO A 56 14.71 -4.18 16.52
C PRO A 56 15.64 -3.22 17.29
N LYS A 57 16.55 -2.56 16.57
CA LYS A 57 17.49 -1.60 17.18
C LYS A 57 16.92 -0.19 17.35
N MET A 58 15.76 0.08 16.81
CA MET A 58 15.16 1.43 16.83
C MET A 58 14.05 1.58 17.88
N HIS A 59 13.64 0.49 18.52
CA HIS A 59 12.55 0.48 19.52
C HIS A 59 11.31 1.25 19.06
N ASN A 60 10.95 1.13 17.75
CA ASN A 60 9.86 1.87 17.15
C ASN A 60 8.51 1.14 17.17
N GLU A 61 8.47 -0.08 17.67
CA GLU A 61 7.26 -0.91 17.71
C GLU A 61 6.05 -0.22 18.33
N PRO A 62 6.18 0.54 19.46
CA PRO A 62 5.03 1.22 20.07
C PRO A 62 4.46 2.35 19.20
N PHE A 63 5.22 2.85 18.24
CA PHE A 63 4.84 3.98 17.38
C PHE A 63 4.26 3.55 16.03
N VAL A 64 4.41 2.28 15.67
CA VAL A 64 3.88 1.80 14.39
C VAL A 64 2.36 1.80 14.42
N GLY A 65 1.78 2.58 13.50
CA GLY A 65 0.33 2.74 13.41
C GLY A 65 -0.30 3.50 14.57
N ILE A 66 0.49 4.30 15.33
CA ILE A 66 -0.01 4.98 16.54
C ILE A 66 -1.17 5.95 16.25
N VAL A 67 -1.23 6.53 15.05
CA VAL A 67 -2.29 7.47 14.69
C VAL A 67 -3.62 6.80 14.33
N VAL A 68 -3.64 5.48 14.13
CA VAL A 68 -4.87 4.75 13.80
C VAL A 68 -5.75 4.61 15.04
N PRO A 69 -6.98 5.20 15.05
CA PRO A 69 -7.90 5.11 16.19
C PRO A 69 -8.33 3.67 16.47
N SER A 70 -8.63 3.38 17.74
CA SER A 70 -9.08 2.05 18.18
C SER A 70 -10.28 1.52 17.40
N GLY A 71 -11.26 2.36 17.10
CA GLY A 71 -12.47 1.97 16.36
C GLY A 71 -12.24 1.53 14.90
N LEU A 72 -11.07 1.84 14.31
CA LEU A 72 -10.70 1.37 12.97
C LEU A 72 -9.78 0.13 13.01
N ARG A 73 -9.19 -0.19 14.17
CA ARG A 73 -8.22 -1.28 14.31
C ARG A 73 -8.86 -2.67 14.18
N GLU A 74 -10.14 -2.82 14.37
CA GLU A 74 -10.85 -4.10 14.24
C GLU A 74 -10.78 -4.63 12.80
N ASN A 75 -10.71 -3.74 11.82
CA ASN A 75 -10.60 -4.08 10.40
C ASN A 75 -9.16 -3.99 9.87
N TRP A 76 -8.18 -3.92 10.76
CA TRP A 76 -6.78 -3.79 10.43
C TRP A 76 -5.93 -4.95 10.94
N THR A 77 -5.19 -5.58 10.04
CA THR A 77 -4.19 -6.59 10.38
C THR A 77 -2.80 -6.05 10.10
N LEU A 78 -2.00 -5.87 11.14
CA LEU A 78 -0.61 -5.46 11.02
C LEU A 78 0.32 -6.69 11.07
N ILE A 79 1.05 -6.94 9.98
CA ILE A 79 1.99 -8.03 9.80
C ILE A 79 3.40 -7.48 9.95
N ARG A 80 4.08 -7.85 11.05
CA ARG A 80 5.44 -7.37 11.38
C ARG A 80 6.50 -8.30 10.80
N LEU A 81 6.67 -8.25 9.48
CA LEU A 81 7.62 -9.07 8.70
C LEU A 81 8.23 -8.25 7.56
N PRO A 82 9.42 -8.65 7.06
CA PRO A 82 9.92 -8.12 5.78
C PRO A 82 8.94 -8.39 4.64
N ASP A 83 8.89 -7.50 3.63
CA ASP A 83 7.97 -7.60 2.48
C ASP A 83 7.98 -8.98 1.80
N ARG A 84 9.16 -9.59 1.66
CA ARG A 84 9.31 -10.93 1.04
C ARG A 84 8.48 -12.02 1.71
N ASN A 85 8.21 -11.88 2.99
CA ASN A 85 7.44 -12.83 3.78
C ASN A 85 6.03 -12.31 4.07
N GLY A 86 5.91 -11.03 4.41
CA GLY A 86 4.66 -10.43 4.85
C GLY A 86 3.68 -10.18 3.70
N LEU A 87 4.14 -9.75 2.53
CA LEU A 87 3.26 -9.38 1.42
C LEU A 87 2.40 -10.56 0.93
N LYS A 88 3.00 -11.75 0.84
CA LYS A 88 2.25 -12.96 0.48
C LYS A 88 1.18 -13.29 1.51
N GLN A 89 1.49 -13.14 2.80
CA GLN A 89 0.50 -13.36 3.88
C GLN A 89 -0.64 -12.34 3.82
N ALA A 90 -0.31 -11.06 3.57
CA ALA A 90 -1.30 -10.00 3.43
C ALA A 90 -2.28 -10.28 2.27
N ILE A 91 -1.76 -10.69 1.12
CA ILE A 91 -2.56 -11.05 -0.06
C ILE A 91 -3.41 -12.30 0.21
N THR A 92 -2.83 -13.34 0.82
CA THR A 92 -3.52 -14.60 1.13
C THR A 92 -4.70 -14.38 2.09
N ARG A 93 -4.63 -13.40 2.99
CA ARG A 93 -5.74 -13.03 3.88
C ARG A 93 -7.02 -12.66 3.13
N PHE A 94 -6.88 -12.21 1.90
CA PHE A 94 -7.98 -11.87 0.99
C PHE A 94 -8.14 -12.90 -0.14
N GLU A 95 -7.77 -14.15 0.11
CA GLU A 95 -7.91 -15.26 -0.85
C GLU A 95 -7.19 -15.00 -2.18
N GLY A 96 -6.14 -14.18 -2.15
CA GLY A 96 -5.35 -13.82 -3.34
C GLY A 96 -5.98 -12.74 -4.22
N SER A 97 -7.06 -12.08 -3.80
CA SER A 97 -7.73 -11.02 -4.58
C SER A 97 -7.91 -9.76 -3.75
N ILE A 98 -7.33 -8.65 -4.21
CA ILE A 98 -7.36 -7.35 -3.53
C ILE A 98 -7.91 -6.27 -4.46
N ASP A 99 -8.52 -5.25 -3.89
CA ASP A 99 -9.13 -4.14 -4.64
C ASP A 99 -8.23 -2.90 -4.67
N PHE A 100 -7.35 -2.77 -3.67
CA PHE A 100 -6.44 -1.65 -3.54
C PHE A 100 -5.10 -2.11 -2.96
N ALA A 101 -4.02 -1.53 -3.46
CA ALA A 101 -2.68 -1.70 -2.89
C ALA A 101 -1.92 -0.38 -2.80
N HIS A 102 -1.22 -0.17 -1.69
CA HIS A 102 -0.29 0.93 -1.47
C HIS A 102 1.10 0.39 -1.13
N TYR A 103 2.12 0.82 -1.87
CA TYR A 103 3.50 0.41 -1.69
C TYR A 103 4.39 1.58 -1.29
N ASP A 104 4.85 1.58 -0.04
CA ASP A 104 5.76 2.60 0.53
C ASP A 104 6.80 1.98 1.51
N SER A 105 7.37 0.84 1.16
CA SER A 105 8.31 0.12 2.04
C SER A 105 9.74 0.07 1.49
N ASP A 106 10.14 -1.05 0.87
CA ASP A 106 11.47 -1.25 0.30
C ASP A 106 11.61 -0.52 -1.05
N LYS A 107 12.19 0.68 -1.02
CA LYS A 107 12.36 1.53 -2.19
C LYS A 107 13.50 1.09 -3.12
N SER A 108 14.19 0.00 -2.80
CA SER A 108 15.21 -0.54 -3.67
C SER A 108 14.62 -1.10 -4.98
N TYR A 109 15.44 -1.13 -6.01
CA TYR A 109 15.06 -1.75 -7.29
C TYR A 109 14.62 -3.21 -7.10
N TYR A 110 15.35 -3.97 -6.27
CA TYR A 110 15.06 -5.39 -6.02
C TYR A 110 13.82 -5.62 -5.16
N GLY A 111 13.53 -4.73 -4.20
CA GLY A 111 12.29 -4.77 -3.43
C GLY A 111 11.08 -4.60 -4.33
N ARG A 112 11.08 -3.57 -5.15
CA ARG A 112 10.02 -3.29 -6.13
C ARG A 112 9.90 -4.40 -7.19
N LYS A 113 11.01 -4.93 -7.68
CA LYS A 113 11.02 -6.06 -8.63
C LYS A 113 10.34 -7.31 -8.08
N PHE A 114 10.43 -7.53 -6.78
CA PHE A 114 9.72 -8.60 -6.08
C PHE A 114 8.24 -8.28 -5.84
N ALA A 115 7.95 -7.10 -5.31
CA ALA A 115 6.61 -6.75 -4.79
C ALA A 115 5.59 -6.43 -5.89
N TYR A 116 5.97 -5.64 -6.89
CA TYR A 116 5.04 -5.16 -7.93
C TYR A 116 4.33 -6.27 -8.70
N PRO A 117 5.00 -7.32 -9.19
CA PRO A 117 4.31 -8.41 -9.87
C PRO A 117 3.33 -9.17 -8.97
N LEU A 118 3.66 -9.34 -7.68
CA LEU A 118 2.78 -10.01 -6.72
C LEU A 118 1.52 -9.20 -6.46
N ILE A 119 1.67 -7.89 -6.23
CA ILE A 119 0.55 -6.97 -6.03
C ILE A 119 -0.34 -6.95 -7.27
N TRP A 120 0.27 -6.77 -8.44
CA TRP A 120 -0.48 -6.67 -9.70
C TRP A 120 -1.27 -7.94 -10.03
N GLN A 121 -0.68 -9.11 -9.80
CA GLN A 121 -1.33 -10.39 -10.02
C GLN A 121 -2.53 -10.61 -9.07
N ALA A 122 -2.46 -10.06 -7.86
CA ALA A 122 -3.53 -10.16 -6.87
C ALA A 122 -4.62 -9.09 -7.07
N LEU A 123 -4.34 -8.03 -7.83
CA LEU A 123 -5.25 -6.91 -8.00
C LEU A 123 -6.44 -7.30 -8.87
N ALA A 124 -7.63 -7.21 -8.32
CA ALA A 124 -8.89 -7.49 -9.01
C ALA A 124 -9.12 -6.53 -10.20
N PRO A 125 -9.91 -6.90 -11.22
CA PRO A 125 -10.34 -5.96 -12.26
C PRO A 125 -10.96 -4.70 -11.67
N GLY A 126 -10.54 -3.53 -12.14
CA GLY A 126 -10.93 -2.23 -11.59
C GLY A 126 -10.16 -1.79 -10.35
N GLY A 127 -9.36 -2.67 -9.75
CA GLY A 127 -8.53 -2.36 -8.60
C GLY A 127 -7.42 -1.35 -8.88
N VAL A 128 -6.94 -0.67 -7.84
CA VAL A 128 -5.94 0.41 -7.94
C VAL A 128 -4.68 0.06 -7.16
N PHE A 129 -3.55 0.30 -7.79
CA PHE A 129 -2.21 0.20 -7.20
C PHE A 129 -1.54 1.58 -7.16
N ILE A 130 -1.11 2.02 -5.97
CA ILE A 130 -0.34 3.24 -5.74
C ILE A 130 1.05 2.85 -5.23
N SER A 131 2.09 3.49 -5.78
CA SER A 131 3.47 3.35 -5.29
C SER A 131 4.09 4.70 -5.06
N ASP A 132 4.62 4.90 -3.85
CA ASP A 132 5.35 6.11 -3.46
C ASP A 132 6.81 6.08 -3.92
N ASP A 133 7.42 7.28 -3.98
CA ASP A 133 8.85 7.49 -4.27
C ASP A 133 9.33 6.82 -5.57
N ILE A 134 8.51 6.80 -6.61
CA ILE A 134 8.84 6.11 -7.87
C ILE A 134 10.05 6.69 -8.61
N GLN A 135 10.47 7.92 -8.27
CA GLN A 135 11.67 8.56 -8.82
C GLN A 135 12.98 7.95 -8.32
N ASP A 136 12.96 7.12 -7.26
CA ASP A 136 14.19 6.59 -6.66
C ASP A 136 14.95 5.63 -7.57
N ASN A 137 14.24 4.98 -8.51
CA ASN A 137 14.86 4.14 -9.56
C ASN A 137 13.86 3.85 -10.69
N MET A 138 14.35 3.20 -11.76
CA MET A 138 13.58 2.93 -12.97
C MET A 138 12.53 1.83 -12.84
N ARG A 139 12.45 1.10 -11.69
CA ARG A 139 11.61 -0.12 -11.63
C ARG A 139 10.13 0.11 -11.87
N PHE A 140 9.59 1.26 -11.45
CA PHE A 140 8.18 1.57 -11.75
C PHE A 140 7.96 1.76 -13.26
N ALA A 141 8.80 2.56 -13.91
CA ALA A 141 8.70 2.80 -15.36
C ALA A 141 8.87 1.50 -16.18
N GLU A 142 9.85 0.67 -15.81
CA GLU A 142 10.03 -0.65 -16.44
C GLU A 142 8.82 -1.56 -16.24
N PHE A 143 8.27 -1.61 -15.03
CA PHE A 143 7.13 -2.46 -14.69
C PHE A 143 5.89 -2.12 -15.50
N VAL A 144 5.55 -0.83 -15.62
CA VAL A 144 4.37 -0.41 -16.39
C VAL A 144 4.57 -0.63 -17.88
N ALA A 145 5.80 -0.45 -18.40
CA ALA A 145 6.14 -0.74 -19.78
C ALA A 145 6.11 -2.25 -20.10
N GLU A 146 6.70 -3.08 -19.22
CA GLU A 146 6.73 -4.55 -19.37
C GLU A 146 5.33 -5.18 -19.42
N LYS A 147 4.35 -4.54 -18.79
CA LYS A 147 2.99 -5.06 -18.64
C LYS A 147 1.96 -4.30 -19.47
N ASP A 148 2.40 -3.29 -20.23
CA ASP A 148 1.51 -2.40 -21.01
C ASP A 148 0.40 -1.80 -20.13
N ILE A 149 0.80 -1.33 -18.93
CA ILE A 149 -0.14 -0.80 -17.93
C ILE A 149 -0.34 0.70 -18.15
N SER A 150 -1.58 1.14 -18.23
CA SER A 150 -1.93 2.56 -18.16
C SER A 150 -1.66 3.09 -16.74
N PHE A 151 -0.96 4.21 -16.65
CA PHE A 151 -0.58 4.82 -15.38
C PHE A 151 -0.70 6.33 -15.39
N ALA A 152 -0.77 6.91 -14.20
CA ALA A 152 -0.60 8.35 -13.98
C ALA A 152 0.51 8.57 -12.95
N VAL A 153 1.12 9.75 -12.98
CA VAL A 153 2.09 10.20 -11.99
C VAL A 153 1.64 11.53 -11.43
N THR A 154 1.69 11.67 -10.12
CA THR A 154 1.49 12.94 -9.42
C THR A 154 2.70 13.24 -8.55
N GLU A 155 2.78 14.47 -8.06
CA GLU A 155 3.82 14.91 -7.13
C GLU A 155 3.19 15.33 -5.80
N CYS A 156 3.75 14.83 -4.71
CA CYS A 156 3.39 15.22 -3.36
C CYS A 156 4.65 15.50 -2.54
N ALA A 157 4.77 16.71 -2.03
CA ALA A 157 5.91 17.14 -1.20
C ALA A 157 7.29 16.88 -1.83
N GLY A 158 7.43 17.10 -3.16
CA GLY A 158 8.66 16.89 -3.92
C GLY A 158 8.95 15.41 -4.23
N ARG A 159 7.99 14.51 -4.08
CA ARG A 159 8.12 13.08 -4.39
C ARG A 159 7.08 12.65 -5.41
N CYS A 160 7.49 11.78 -6.33
CA CYS A 160 6.61 11.27 -7.35
C CYS A 160 5.86 10.02 -6.86
N VAL A 161 4.55 10.02 -7.08
CA VAL A 161 3.65 8.91 -6.77
C VAL A 161 3.08 8.35 -8.06
N GLY A 162 3.24 7.06 -8.29
CA GLY A 162 2.70 6.34 -9.44
C GLY A 162 1.37 5.68 -9.10
N ILE A 163 0.42 5.76 -10.04
CA ILE A 163 -0.91 5.18 -9.91
C ILE A 163 -1.18 4.31 -11.13
N CYS A 164 -1.60 3.06 -10.88
CA CYS A 164 -2.05 2.12 -11.92
C CYS A 164 -3.44 1.61 -11.59
N ARG A 165 -4.24 1.33 -12.63
CA ARG A 165 -5.54 0.66 -12.49
C ARG A 165 -5.53 -0.63 -13.31
N ASN A 166 -5.96 -1.72 -12.71
CA ASN A 166 -6.17 -2.97 -13.41
C ASN A 166 -7.49 -2.90 -14.19
N SER A 167 -7.40 -2.98 -15.51
CA SER A 167 -8.55 -2.88 -16.42
C SER A 167 -9.24 -4.22 -16.63
#